data_4ab683f90bd3ff500d3aa1a5d0913c47
#
_entry.id   4ab683f90bd3ff500d3aa1a5d0913c47
#
_cell.length_a   1.000
_cell.length_b   1.000
_cell.length_c   1.000
_cell.angle_alpha   90.00
_cell.angle_beta   90.00
_cell.angle_gamma   90.00
#
_symmetry.space_group_name_H-M   'P 1'
#
loop_
_entity.id
_entity.type
_entity.pdbx_description
1 polymer ?
#
loop_
_entity_poly.entity_id
_entity_poly.type
_entity_poly.pdbx_seq_one_letter_code
_entity_poly.pdbx_strand_id
1 'polypeptide(L)'
;MRLGLIGIGLCGAALAGCATMEVPQRVALAEHIATEHRFSRADIQTEHFRLAAFIGPREKAGVLHVYIEGDGFAWATRYKPSRDPTPREPVALDLAVLDSRNAAYLARPCQYVMASEVECPVRYWTSDRFAPEVIDSMNEAVTLLKGKTGADRLVLVGYSGGGAVAALVAARRTDVIQLVTVAGNLDHRAWTRLHQASELTGSLNPPDSWRALVGIPQTHFIGQDDTVVPVEVYRSYRKVFPESADIRAEILPNVDHRCCWADMWPTLLMQLR
;
A
#
# COMPACT_ATOMS: atom_id res chain seq x y z
N MET A 1 -1.44 15.95 -74.82
CA MET A 1 -2.11 16.35 -73.58
C MET A 1 -2.06 15.18 -72.61
N ARG A 2 -1.19 15.23 -71.55
CA ARG A 2 -1.11 14.21 -70.51
C ARG A 2 -1.57 14.84 -69.23
N LEU A 3 -2.71 14.38 -68.68
CA LEU A 3 -3.19 14.76 -67.36
C LEU A 3 -2.42 13.99 -66.31
N GLY A 4 -1.78 14.69 -65.39
CA GLY A 4 -1.18 14.13 -64.20
C GLY A 4 -2.19 14.08 -63.05
N LEU A 5 -2.43 12.88 -62.51
CA LEU A 5 -3.19 12.71 -61.25
C LEU A 5 -2.23 13.02 -60.07
N ILE A 6 -2.66 14.01 -59.26
CA ILE A 6 -2.03 14.32 -57.98
C ILE A 6 -2.73 13.48 -56.91
N GLY A 7 -2.03 12.46 -56.37
CA GLY A 7 -2.50 11.68 -55.26
C GLY A 7 -2.31 12.45 -53.94
N ILE A 8 -3.39 12.80 -53.26
CA ILE A 8 -3.36 13.38 -51.92
C ILE A 8 -3.25 12.23 -50.90
N GLY A 9 -2.07 12.05 -50.35
CA GLY A 9 -1.85 11.13 -49.24
C GLY A 9 -2.42 11.71 -47.94
N LEU A 10 -3.48 11.12 -47.42
CA LEU A 10 -3.96 11.38 -46.05
C LEU A 10 -3.00 10.74 -45.07
N CYS A 11 -2.18 11.59 -44.41
CA CYS A 11 -1.36 11.18 -43.27
C CYS A 11 -2.28 11.17 -42.04
N GLY A 12 -2.81 9.98 -41.67
CA GLY A 12 -3.55 9.78 -40.45
C GLY A 12 -2.61 9.88 -39.24
N ALA A 13 -2.63 11.02 -38.55
CA ALA A 13 -1.99 11.16 -37.25
C ALA A 13 -2.76 10.29 -36.23
N ALA A 14 -2.17 9.15 -35.88
CA ALA A 14 -2.64 8.36 -34.74
C ALA A 14 -2.37 9.17 -33.46
N LEU A 15 -3.41 9.78 -32.89
CA LEU A 15 -3.39 10.33 -31.55
C LEU A 15 -3.25 9.15 -30.58
N ALA A 16 -2.01 8.88 -30.14
CA ALA A 16 -1.76 8.03 -29.00
C ALA A 16 -2.25 8.79 -27.75
N GLY A 17 -3.55 8.74 -27.49
CA GLY A 17 -4.12 9.17 -26.23
C GLY A 17 -3.56 8.26 -25.16
N CYS A 18 -2.97 8.84 -24.10
CA CYS A 18 -2.67 8.10 -22.88
C CYS A 18 -3.99 7.52 -22.35
N ALA A 19 -4.28 6.27 -22.69
CA ALA A 19 -5.45 5.55 -22.18
C ALA A 19 -5.28 5.43 -20.66
N THR A 20 -6.11 6.16 -19.91
CA THR A 20 -6.15 6.01 -18.45
C THR A 20 -6.71 4.63 -18.16
N MET A 21 -5.95 3.79 -17.45
CA MET A 21 -6.40 2.46 -17.05
C MET A 21 -7.69 2.56 -16.22
N GLU A 22 -8.78 2.00 -16.73
CA GLU A 22 -10.09 1.99 -16.07
C GLU A 22 -10.09 1.00 -14.88
N VAL A 23 -11.05 1.15 -13.96
CA VAL A 23 -11.13 0.32 -12.73
C VAL A 23 -11.17 -1.19 -13.05
N PRO A 24 -11.98 -1.69 -14.01
CA PRO A 24 -11.96 -3.12 -14.35
C PRO A 24 -10.58 -3.63 -14.80
N GLN A 25 -9.83 -2.81 -15.51
CA GLN A 25 -8.46 -3.17 -15.95
C GLN A 25 -7.49 -3.23 -14.77
N ARG A 26 -7.63 -2.38 -13.76
CA ARG A 26 -6.81 -2.41 -12.53
C ARG A 26 -7.11 -3.64 -11.69
N VAL A 27 -8.40 -4.00 -11.59
CA VAL A 27 -8.83 -5.24 -10.93
C VAL A 27 -8.25 -6.46 -11.65
N ALA A 28 -8.41 -6.52 -12.99
CA ALA A 28 -7.89 -7.60 -13.81
C ALA A 28 -6.35 -7.73 -13.72
N LEU A 29 -5.63 -6.60 -13.65
CA LEU A 29 -4.17 -6.60 -13.44
C LEU A 29 -3.79 -7.25 -12.11
N ALA A 30 -4.41 -6.86 -11.02
CA ALA A 30 -4.12 -7.44 -9.70
C ALA A 30 -4.47 -8.94 -9.64
N GLU A 31 -5.59 -9.34 -10.23
CA GLU A 31 -6.00 -10.75 -10.32
C GLU A 31 -5.04 -11.57 -11.19
N HIS A 32 -4.53 -10.99 -12.27
CA HIS A 32 -3.52 -11.61 -13.13
C HIS A 32 -2.21 -11.85 -12.36
N ILE A 33 -1.65 -10.80 -11.74
CA ILE A 33 -0.44 -10.90 -10.90
C ILE A 33 -0.62 -11.99 -9.82
N ALA A 34 -1.74 -11.93 -9.10
CA ALA A 34 -2.02 -12.91 -8.05
C ALA A 34 -2.07 -14.35 -8.61
N THR A 35 -2.77 -14.56 -9.73
CA THR A 35 -2.95 -15.88 -10.33
C THR A 35 -1.64 -16.47 -10.84
N GLU A 36 -0.80 -15.68 -11.51
CA GLU A 36 0.52 -16.11 -11.97
C GLU A 36 1.40 -16.64 -10.83
N HIS A 37 1.26 -16.04 -9.65
CA HIS A 37 1.99 -16.43 -8.44
C HIS A 37 1.20 -17.37 -7.51
N ARG A 38 0.07 -17.93 -7.97
CA ARG A 38 -0.79 -18.86 -7.21
C ARG A 38 -1.39 -18.26 -5.94
N PHE A 39 -1.54 -16.94 -5.88
CA PHE A 39 -2.33 -16.29 -4.85
C PHE A 39 -3.82 -16.39 -5.18
N SER A 40 -4.64 -16.65 -4.19
CA SER A 40 -6.10 -16.74 -4.34
C SER A 40 -6.78 -15.53 -3.76
N ARG A 41 -7.72 -14.94 -4.51
CA ARG A 41 -8.55 -13.83 -4.03
C ARG A 41 -9.42 -14.28 -2.86
N ALA A 42 -9.54 -13.43 -1.85
CA ALA A 42 -10.46 -13.55 -0.74
C ALA A 42 -11.09 -12.18 -0.46
N ASP A 43 -12.42 -12.12 -0.46
CA ASP A 43 -13.12 -10.93 0.02
C ASP A 43 -13.37 -11.11 1.52
N ILE A 44 -12.94 -10.14 2.31
CA ILE A 44 -13.02 -10.17 3.76
C ILE A 44 -14.07 -9.17 4.21
N GLN A 45 -15.16 -9.67 4.77
CA GLN A 45 -16.18 -8.82 5.38
C GLN A 45 -15.75 -8.47 6.80
N THR A 46 -15.68 -7.18 7.08
CA THR A 46 -15.44 -6.62 8.42
C THR A 46 -16.68 -5.81 8.86
N GLU A 47 -16.65 -5.28 10.06
CA GLU A 47 -17.77 -4.49 10.59
C GLU A 47 -18.14 -3.30 9.69
N HIS A 48 -17.12 -2.57 9.16
CA HIS A 48 -17.37 -1.33 8.40
C HIS A 48 -17.14 -1.47 6.90
N PHE A 49 -16.29 -2.42 6.46
CA PHE A 49 -15.87 -2.51 5.06
C PHE A 49 -15.79 -3.96 4.58
N ARG A 50 -16.02 -4.14 3.27
CA ARG A 50 -15.55 -5.31 2.55
C ARG A 50 -14.18 -5.00 1.96
N LEU A 51 -13.18 -5.84 2.25
CA LEU A 51 -11.80 -5.65 1.84
C LEU A 51 -11.38 -6.78 0.90
N ALA A 52 -10.72 -6.42 -0.20
CA ALA A 52 -10.10 -7.40 -1.07
C ALA A 52 -8.74 -7.84 -0.48
N ALA A 53 -8.47 -9.14 -0.55
CA ALA A 53 -7.20 -9.72 -0.17
C ALA A 53 -6.78 -10.78 -1.20
N PHE A 54 -5.48 -11.06 -1.27
CA PHE A 54 -4.95 -12.20 -2.00
C PHE A 54 -4.06 -13.01 -1.04
N ILE A 55 -4.34 -14.31 -0.93
CA ILE A 55 -3.65 -15.21 -0.01
C ILE A 55 -2.74 -16.13 -0.82
N GLY A 56 -1.46 -16.13 -0.51
CA GLY A 56 -0.45 -16.96 -1.15
C GLY A 56 -0.64 -18.45 -0.91
N PRO A 57 0.06 -19.28 -1.68
CA PRO A 57 0.05 -20.72 -1.47
C PRO A 57 0.63 -21.02 -0.08
N ARG A 58 -0.12 -21.82 0.70
CA ARG A 58 0.26 -22.16 2.07
C ARG A 58 1.49 -23.05 2.07
N GLU A 59 2.51 -22.61 2.79
CA GLU A 59 3.49 -23.52 3.32
C GLU A 59 3.26 -23.66 4.85
N LYS A 60 3.84 -23.84 5.74
CA LYS A 60 3.61 -24.25 7.13
C LYS A 60 3.03 -23.11 8.01
N ALA A 61 2.19 -23.46 8.97
CA ALA A 61 1.76 -22.60 10.08
C ALA A 61 2.96 -21.93 10.80
N GLY A 62 2.78 -20.72 11.32
CA GLY A 62 3.80 -19.99 12.06
C GLY A 62 3.63 -18.48 11.88
N VAL A 63 4.43 -17.87 11.02
CA VAL A 63 4.39 -16.43 10.79
C VAL A 63 3.67 -16.13 9.47
N LEU A 64 2.72 -15.20 9.50
CA LEU A 64 2.10 -14.64 8.29
C LEU A 64 2.67 -13.25 8.03
N HIS A 65 3.15 -13.02 6.82
CA HIS A 65 3.51 -11.72 6.31
C HIS A 65 2.29 -11.08 5.65
N VAL A 66 1.76 -9.99 6.19
CA VAL A 66 0.63 -9.26 5.61
C VAL A 66 1.13 -7.99 4.96
N TYR A 67 0.97 -7.93 3.64
CA TYR A 67 1.34 -6.80 2.80
C TYR A 67 0.15 -5.86 2.64
N ILE A 68 0.25 -4.66 3.18
CA ILE A 68 -0.82 -3.66 3.21
C ILE A 68 -0.57 -2.59 2.14
N GLU A 69 -1.56 -2.42 1.25
CA GLU A 69 -1.47 -1.52 0.11
C GLU A 69 -1.43 -0.04 0.52
N GLY A 70 -0.81 0.76 -0.35
CA GLY A 70 -0.79 2.20 -0.25
C GLY A 70 -2.13 2.86 -0.53
N ASP A 71 -2.11 4.20 -0.65
CA ASP A 71 -3.33 4.98 -0.91
C ASP A 71 -3.93 4.72 -2.32
N GLY A 72 -3.21 4.03 -3.18
CA GLY A 72 -3.63 3.70 -4.53
C GLY A 72 -3.81 4.94 -5.40
N PHE A 73 -4.84 4.92 -6.27
CA PHE A 73 -5.17 6.07 -7.10
C PHE A 73 -6.15 6.99 -6.36
N ALA A 74 -5.71 7.56 -5.23
CA ALA A 74 -6.55 8.41 -4.39
C ALA A 74 -6.93 9.75 -5.06
N TRP A 75 -6.05 10.30 -5.88
CA TRP A 75 -6.22 11.62 -6.50
C TRP A 75 -6.05 11.55 -8.02
N ALA A 76 -7.06 12.02 -8.75
CA ALA A 76 -6.99 12.16 -10.21
C ALA A 76 -6.13 13.35 -10.64
N THR A 77 -6.13 14.43 -9.86
CA THR A 77 -5.24 15.59 -9.97
C THR A 77 -4.89 16.07 -8.57
N ARG A 78 -3.98 17.04 -8.43
CA ARG A 78 -3.62 17.63 -7.13
C ARG A 78 -4.84 18.07 -6.28
N TYR A 79 -5.95 18.44 -6.92
CA TYR A 79 -7.12 19.05 -6.26
C TYR A 79 -8.41 18.25 -6.43
N LYS A 80 -8.40 17.18 -7.23
CA LYS A 80 -9.59 16.39 -7.51
C LYS A 80 -9.38 14.94 -7.06
N PRO A 81 -10.11 14.46 -6.06
CA PRO A 81 -10.11 13.05 -5.71
C PRO A 81 -10.48 12.17 -6.92
N SER A 82 -9.95 10.98 -6.95
CA SER A 82 -10.39 9.97 -7.91
C SER A 82 -11.81 9.50 -7.58
N ARG A 83 -12.43 8.84 -8.54
CA ARG A 83 -13.74 8.20 -8.32
C ARG A 83 -13.60 6.82 -7.67
N ASP A 84 -12.40 6.26 -7.71
CA ASP A 84 -12.09 4.94 -7.20
C ASP A 84 -10.59 4.86 -6.87
N PRO A 85 -10.23 4.49 -5.62
CA PRO A 85 -8.84 4.47 -5.17
C PRO A 85 -8.06 3.21 -5.57
N THR A 86 -8.67 2.25 -6.29
CA THR A 86 -7.97 1.03 -6.73
C THR A 86 -6.65 1.39 -7.40
N PRO A 87 -5.51 0.82 -6.97
CA PRO A 87 -4.20 1.13 -7.51
C PRO A 87 -4.11 0.88 -9.02
N ARG A 88 -3.36 1.71 -9.71
CA ARG A 88 -2.91 1.47 -11.09
C ARG A 88 -1.72 0.51 -11.13
N GLU A 89 -0.91 0.57 -10.10
CA GLU A 89 0.26 -0.24 -9.84
C GLU A 89 0.16 -0.77 -8.42
N PRO A 90 -0.17 -2.06 -8.20
CA PRO A 90 -0.37 -2.62 -6.87
C PRO A 90 0.97 -3.03 -6.23
N VAL A 91 1.80 -2.05 -5.86
CA VAL A 91 3.17 -2.29 -5.40
C VAL A 91 3.23 -3.27 -4.23
N ALA A 92 2.35 -3.15 -3.25
CA ALA A 92 2.36 -4.09 -2.12
C ALA A 92 1.99 -5.53 -2.55
N LEU A 93 1.19 -5.70 -3.61
CA LEU A 93 0.92 -7.03 -4.18
C LEU A 93 2.17 -7.57 -4.90
N ASP A 94 2.87 -6.73 -5.67
CA ASP A 94 4.12 -7.13 -6.32
C ASP A 94 5.15 -7.60 -5.29
N LEU A 95 5.24 -6.92 -4.14
CA LEU A 95 6.11 -7.36 -3.04
C LEU A 95 5.63 -8.67 -2.39
N ALA A 96 4.32 -8.82 -2.19
CA ALA A 96 3.74 -10.00 -1.55
C ALA A 96 3.99 -11.28 -2.37
N VAL A 97 3.83 -11.22 -3.69
CA VAL A 97 4.00 -12.38 -4.56
C VAL A 97 5.45 -12.83 -4.70
N LEU A 98 6.40 -11.95 -4.38
CA LEU A 98 7.84 -12.26 -4.34
C LEU A 98 8.30 -12.82 -3.00
N ASP A 99 7.46 -12.79 -1.96
CA ASP A 99 7.77 -13.41 -0.67
C ASP A 99 7.43 -14.90 -0.69
N SER A 100 8.45 -15.74 -0.65
CA SER A 100 8.30 -17.20 -0.66
C SER A 100 7.78 -17.76 0.69
N ARG A 101 7.64 -16.93 1.71
CA ARG A 101 7.09 -17.32 3.01
C ARG A 101 5.55 -17.30 2.97
N ASN A 102 4.90 -17.59 4.08
CA ASN A 102 3.45 -17.49 4.20
C ASN A 102 3.04 -16.02 4.09
N ALA A 103 2.56 -15.60 2.93
CA ALA A 103 2.26 -14.21 2.61
C ALA A 103 0.80 -14.00 2.22
N ALA A 104 0.25 -12.86 2.60
CA ALA A 104 -1.04 -12.38 2.14
C ALA A 104 -0.96 -10.88 1.82
N TYR A 105 -1.61 -10.47 0.75
CA TYR A 105 -1.85 -9.08 0.42
C TYR A 105 -3.21 -8.65 0.96
N LEU A 106 -3.29 -7.42 1.46
CA LEU A 106 -4.52 -6.79 1.94
C LEU A 106 -4.67 -5.39 1.35
N ALA A 107 -5.73 -5.21 0.57
CA ALA A 107 -6.10 -3.91 0.03
C ALA A 107 -6.66 -2.98 1.12
N ARG A 108 -6.68 -1.69 0.83
CA ARG A 108 -7.34 -0.69 1.67
C ARG A 108 -8.85 -0.66 1.43
N PRO A 109 -9.64 -0.09 2.35
CA PRO A 109 -11.06 0.18 2.09
C PRO A 109 -11.28 0.86 0.74
N CYS A 110 -12.33 0.48 0.05
CA CYS A 110 -12.75 0.98 -1.27
C CYS A 110 -11.89 0.54 -2.47
N GLN A 111 -10.75 -0.10 -2.27
CA GLN A 111 -9.94 -0.63 -3.36
C GLN A 111 -10.45 -2.01 -3.80
N TYR A 112 -10.50 -2.26 -5.13
CA TYR A 112 -10.91 -3.53 -5.75
C TYR A 112 -12.36 -3.97 -5.46
N VAL A 113 -13.15 -3.15 -4.79
CA VAL A 113 -14.57 -3.37 -4.60
C VAL A 113 -15.32 -2.40 -5.50
N MET A 114 -16.28 -2.89 -6.28
CA MET A 114 -17.03 -2.05 -7.21
C MET A 114 -17.88 -1.06 -6.42
N ALA A 115 -17.77 0.22 -6.76
CA ALA A 115 -18.49 1.32 -6.07
C ALA A 115 -20.03 1.14 -6.06
N SER A 116 -20.56 0.31 -6.96
CA SER A 116 -21.99 -0.02 -7.01
C SER A 116 -22.43 -1.04 -5.95
N GLU A 117 -21.50 -1.73 -5.30
CA GLU A 117 -21.83 -2.81 -4.37
C GLU A 117 -21.61 -2.41 -2.90
N VAL A 118 -20.83 -1.35 -2.65
CA VAL A 118 -20.47 -0.93 -1.28
C VAL A 118 -20.47 0.60 -1.22
N GLU A 119 -21.12 1.16 -0.19
CA GLU A 119 -20.98 2.58 0.10
C GLU A 119 -19.56 2.88 0.56
N CYS A 120 -18.80 3.56 -0.30
CA CYS A 120 -17.43 3.96 -0.04
C CYS A 120 -17.29 5.48 -0.24
N PRO A 121 -17.58 6.29 0.78
CA PRO A 121 -17.41 7.74 0.72
C PRO A 121 -15.96 8.14 0.45
N VAL A 122 -15.79 9.18 -0.38
CA VAL A 122 -14.48 9.70 -0.83
C VAL A 122 -13.52 10.06 0.32
N ARG A 123 -14.05 10.37 1.49
CA ARG A 123 -13.23 10.66 2.68
C ARG A 123 -12.29 9.51 3.04
N TYR A 124 -12.67 8.25 2.81
CA TYR A 124 -11.88 7.08 3.18
C TYR A 124 -10.64 6.82 2.32
N TRP A 125 -10.47 7.56 1.23
CA TRP A 125 -9.18 7.61 0.51
C TRP A 125 -8.61 9.03 0.42
N THR A 126 -9.21 9.99 1.15
CA THR A 126 -8.72 11.36 1.28
C THR A 126 -8.43 11.72 2.74
N SER A 127 -9.28 12.50 3.42
CA SER A 127 -9.05 13.04 4.77
C SER A 127 -9.05 11.99 5.87
N ASP A 128 -9.87 10.94 5.73
CA ASP A 128 -10.15 9.93 6.75
C ASP A 128 -9.50 8.58 6.40
N ARG A 129 -8.44 8.62 5.57
CA ARG A 129 -7.79 7.39 5.07
C ARG A 129 -7.16 6.52 6.15
N PHE A 130 -6.95 7.06 7.34
CA PHE A 130 -6.49 6.37 8.55
C PHE A 130 -7.46 6.58 9.72
N ALA A 131 -8.75 6.75 9.43
CA ALA A 131 -9.79 6.90 10.46
C ALA A 131 -9.85 5.69 11.40
N PRO A 132 -10.34 5.85 12.62
CA PRO A 132 -10.47 4.73 13.56
C PRO A 132 -11.15 3.51 12.94
N GLU A 133 -12.31 3.67 12.29
CA GLU A 133 -13.06 2.60 11.65
C GLU A 133 -12.31 1.94 10.49
N VAL A 134 -11.44 2.68 9.78
CA VAL A 134 -10.54 2.12 8.77
C VAL A 134 -9.52 1.21 9.43
N ILE A 135 -8.88 1.67 10.50
CA ILE A 135 -7.84 0.90 11.19
C ILE A 135 -8.45 -0.30 11.92
N ASP A 136 -9.65 -0.16 12.49
CA ASP A 136 -10.34 -1.27 13.16
C ASP A 136 -10.71 -2.36 12.15
N SER A 137 -11.23 -2.02 10.97
CA SER A 137 -11.49 -2.97 9.89
C SER A 137 -10.23 -3.64 9.34
N MET A 138 -9.14 -2.87 9.18
CA MET A 138 -7.86 -3.45 8.75
C MET A 138 -7.32 -4.42 9.80
N ASN A 139 -7.44 -4.11 11.09
CA ASN A 139 -7.04 -5.00 12.18
C ASN A 139 -7.89 -6.28 12.24
N GLU A 140 -9.21 -6.18 12.05
CA GLU A 140 -10.12 -7.31 11.94
C GLU A 140 -9.74 -8.20 10.75
N ALA A 141 -9.50 -7.60 9.58
CA ALA A 141 -9.09 -8.34 8.38
C ALA A 141 -7.77 -9.09 8.58
N VAL A 142 -6.78 -8.48 9.24
CA VAL A 142 -5.52 -9.14 9.60
C VAL A 142 -5.77 -10.35 10.52
N THR A 143 -6.71 -10.24 11.47
CA THR A 143 -7.09 -11.36 12.34
C THR A 143 -7.75 -12.50 11.56
N LEU A 144 -8.64 -12.16 10.62
CA LEU A 144 -9.30 -13.17 9.76
C LEU A 144 -8.30 -13.84 8.81
N LEU A 145 -7.35 -13.09 8.23
CA LEU A 145 -6.27 -13.64 7.41
C LEU A 145 -5.38 -14.58 8.21
N LYS A 146 -4.98 -14.18 9.43
CA LYS A 146 -4.20 -15.02 10.34
C LYS A 146 -4.91 -16.35 10.63
N GLY A 147 -6.22 -16.29 10.94
CA GLY A 147 -7.03 -17.49 11.14
C GLY A 147 -7.12 -18.39 9.90
N LYS A 148 -7.34 -17.79 8.73
CA LYS A 148 -7.43 -18.53 7.45
C LYS A 148 -6.11 -19.22 7.08
N THR A 149 -4.98 -18.65 7.43
CA THR A 149 -3.64 -19.20 7.13
C THR A 149 -3.09 -20.12 8.22
N GLY A 150 -3.74 -20.17 9.40
CA GLY A 150 -3.29 -20.94 10.54
C GLY A 150 -2.02 -20.41 11.18
N ALA A 151 -1.68 -19.14 10.95
CA ALA A 151 -0.53 -18.49 11.57
C ALA A 151 -0.84 -18.06 13.01
N ASP A 152 0.19 -17.98 13.85
CA ASP A 152 0.11 -17.52 15.25
C ASP A 152 0.80 -16.18 15.47
N ARG A 153 1.72 -15.78 14.59
CA ARG A 153 2.44 -14.51 14.63
C ARG A 153 2.40 -13.79 13.28
N LEU A 154 2.69 -12.50 13.30
CA LEU A 154 2.56 -11.62 12.16
C LEU A 154 3.84 -10.80 11.91
N VAL A 155 4.17 -10.62 10.65
CA VAL A 155 4.97 -9.51 10.15
C VAL A 155 4.04 -8.63 9.33
N LEU A 156 3.95 -7.35 9.65
CA LEU A 156 3.16 -6.39 8.89
C LEU A 156 4.09 -5.59 7.97
N VAL A 157 3.83 -5.63 6.68
CA VAL A 157 4.59 -4.91 5.65
C VAL A 157 3.67 -3.87 5.01
N GLY A 158 3.96 -2.59 5.18
CA GLY A 158 3.14 -1.51 4.64
C GLY A 158 3.86 -0.70 3.57
N TYR A 159 3.25 -0.54 2.40
CA TYR A 159 3.75 0.35 1.36
C TYR A 159 3.08 1.71 1.42
N SER A 160 3.85 2.81 1.31
CA SER A 160 3.32 4.18 1.25
C SER A 160 2.34 4.47 2.40
N GLY A 161 1.10 4.87 2.12
CA GLY A 161 0.04 5.02 3.13
C GLY A 161 -0.29 3.72 3.90
N GLY A 162 -0.03 2.56 3.30
CA GLY A 162 -0.11 1.26 3.99
C GLY A 162 0.89 1.13 5.15
N GLY A 163 1.99 1.88 5.12
CA GLY A 163 2.94 1.97 6.24
C GLY A 163 2.32 2.57 7.50
N ALA A 164 1.51 3.63 7.35
CA ALA A 164 0.74 4.18 8.45
C ALA A 164 -0.27 3.18 9.00
N VAL A 165 -0.99 2.47 8.11
CA VAL A 165 -1.95 1.44 8.51
C VAL A 165 -1.26 0.30 9.23
N ALA A 166 -0.15 -0.22 8.70
CA ALA A 166 0.63 -1.30 9.33
C ALA A 166 1.06 -0.92 10.75
N ALA A 167 1.56 0.31 10.95
CA ALA A 167 1.95 0.82 12.26
C ALA A 167 0.74 0.94 13.21
N LEU A 168 -0.38 1.53 12.75
CA LEU A 168 -1.58 1.72 13.56
C LEU A 168 -2.26 0.38 13.91
N VAL A 169 -2.22 -0.61 13.03
CA VAL A 169 -2.67 -1.98 13.29
C VAL A 169 -1.72 -2.67 14.28
N ALA A 170 -0.40 -2.58 14.07
CA ALA A 170 0.59 -3.15 14.98
C ALA A 170 0.43 -2.62 16.42
N ALA A 171 0.13 -1.33 16.58
CA ALA A 171 -0.10 -0.70 17.89
C ALA A 171 -1.30 -1.27 18.67
N ARG A 172 -2.20 -2.04 18.02
CA ARG A 172 -3.39 -2.67 18.61
C ARG A 172 -3.18 -4.17 18.91
N ARG A 173 -1.97 -4.70 18.64
CA ARG A 173 -1.73 -6.15 18.62
C ARG A 173 -0.54 -6.54 19.49
N THR A 174 -0.57 -7.79 19.95
CA THR A 174 0.53 -8.40 20.73
C THR A 174 1.21 -9.55 19.99
N ASP A 175 0.70 -9.92 18.81
CA ASP A 175 1.19 -11.03 17.99
C ASP A 175 2.04 -10.56 16.78
N VAL A 176 2.27 -9.25 16.66
CA VAL A 176 3.17 -8.68 15.63
C VAL A 176 4.61 -8.76 16.13
N ILE A 177 5.44 -9.52 15.42
CA ILE A 177 6.86 -9.72 15.75
C ILE A 177 7.80 -8.76 15.01
N GLN A 178 7.32 -8.16 13.91
CA GLN A 178 8.06 -7.16 13.16
C GLN A 178 7.10 -6.24 12.38
N LEU A 179 7.40 -4.95 12.37
CA LEU A 179 6.81 -3.95 11.49
C LEU A 179 7.82 -3.59 10.40
N VAL A 180 7.40 -3.69 9.15
CA VAL A 180 8.20 -3.33 7.97
C VAL A 180 7.46 -2.27 7.17
N THR A 181 8.16 -1.26 6.67
CA THR A 181 7.57 -0.31 5.73
C THR A 181 8.45 -0.09 4.52
N VAL A 182 7.83 0.09 3.38
CA VAL A 182 8.45 0.43 2.11
C VAL A 182 7.88 1.76 1.66
N ALA A 183 8.71 2.79 1.53
CA ALA A 183 8.29 4.17 1.24
C ALA A 183 7.15 4.66 2.16
N GLY A 184 7.17 4.28 3.45
CA GLY A 184 6.04 4.38 4.38
C GLY A 184 5.71 5.81 4.83
N ASN A 185 4.44 6.22 4.70
CA ASN A 185 3.96 7.49 5.27
C ASN A 185 3.69 7.35 6.77
N LEU A 186 4.76 7.36 7.55
CA LEU A 186 4.73 7.10 8.99
C LEU A 186 4.35 8.31 9.86
N ASP A 187 4.28 9.51 9.29
CA ASP A 187 3.79 10.73 9.96
C ASP A 187 3.06 11.61 8.94
N HIS A 188 1.75 11.40 8.82
CA HIS A 188 0.97 12.17 7.85
C HIS A 188 0.88 13.67 8.19
N ARG A 189 1.07 14.08 9.45
CA ARG A 189 1.13 15.50 9.81
C ARG A 189 2.41 16.15 9.28
N ALA A 190 3.55 15.45 9.36
CA ALA A 190 4.79 15.91 8.73
C ALA A 190 4.65 15.93 7.20
N TRP A 191 4.05 14.87 6.63
CA TRP A 191 3.81 14.76 5.20
C TRP A 191 2.94 15.90 4.65
N THR A 192 1.80 16.21 5.30
CA THR A 192 0.91 17.30 4.84
C THR A 192 1.59 18.66 4.93
N ARG A 193 2.39 18.91 5.98
CA ARG A 193 3.19 20.16 6.08
C ARG A 193 4.23 20.29 4.95
N LEU A 194 4.99 19.23 4.68
CA LEU A 194 6.00 19.21 3.61
C LEU A 194 5.39 19.48 2.23
N HIS A 195 4.22 18.90 1.95
CA HIS A 195 3.53 19.03 0.68
C HIS A 195 2.57 20.21 0.58
N GLN A 196 2.44 21.02 1.65
CA GLN A 196 1.45 22.10 1.73
C GLN A 196 0.04 21.59 1.35
N ALA A 197 -0.28 20.38 1.83
CA ALA A 197 -1.57 19.72 1.64
C ALA A 197 -2.49 19.95 2.83
N SER A 198 -3.79 19.76 2.61
CA SER A 198 -4.78 19.80 3.69
C SER A 198 -4.50 18.73 4.74
N GLU A 199 -4.69 19.04 6.00
CA GLU A 199 -4.54 18.09 7.08
C GLU A 199 -5.53 16.93 6.97
N LEU A 200 -5.10 15.74 7.38
CA LEU A 200 -5.94 14.56 7.44
C LEU A 200 -6.67 14.51 8.81
N THR A 201 -7.60 15.41 9.01
CA THR A 201 -8.22 15.67 10.32
C THR A 201 -9.01 14.48 10.88
N GLY A 202 -9.56 13.61 10.02
CA GLY A 202 -10.27 12.39 10.43
C GLY A 202 -9.35 11.18 10.64
N SER A 203 -8.02 11.34 10.46
CA SER A 203 -7.06 10.24 10.45
C SER A 203 -6.21 10.18 11.72
N LEU A 204 -5.98 8.97 12.21
CA LEU A 204 -5.00 8.69 13.27
C LEU A 204 -3.57 8.85 12.73
N ASN A 205 -2.64 9.26 13.59
CA ASN A 205 -1.24 9.44 13.19
C ASN A 205 -0.32 8.45 13.93
N PRO A 206 0.50 7.64 13.25
CA PRO A 206 1.37 6.63 13.88
C PRO A 206 2.24 7.14 15.04
N PRO A 207 2.87 8.34 14.99
CA PRO A 207 3.63 8.89 16.12
C PRO A 207 2.84 8.99 17.44
N ASP A 208 1.52 9.18 17.37
CA ASP A 208 0.70 9.28 18.59
C ASP A 208 0.61 7.92 19.32
N SER A 209 0.88 6.82 18.62
CA SER A 209 0.85 5.44 19.15
C SER A 209 2.24 4.89 19.53
N TRP A 210 3.26 5.71 19.62
CA TRP A 210 4.65 5.28 19.78
C TRP A 210 4.88 4.36 20.99
N ARG A 211 4.15 4.57 22.11
CA ARG A 211 4.28 3.73 23.32
C ARG A 211 3.89 2.28 23.08
N ALA A 212 2.91 2.03 22.25
CA ALA A 212 2.50 0.69 21.86
C ALA A 212 3.45 0.05 20.83
N LEU A 213 4.18 0.88 20.07
CA LEU A 213 5.07 0.44 19.00
C LEU A 213 6.51 0.24 19.45
N VAL A 214 6.93 0.81 20.59
CA VAL A 214 8.34 0.85 21.04
C VAL A 214 8.95 -0.53 21.27
N GLY A 215 8.13 -1.53 21.62
CA GLY A 215 8.57 -2.91 21.85
C GLY A 215 8.57 -3.79 20.60
N ILE A 216 8.10 -3.29 19.46
CA ILE A 216 8.04 -4.03 18.20
C ILE A 216 9.29 -3.70 17.37
N PRO A 217 10.12 -4.69 16.98
CA PRO A 217 11.21 -4.48 16.03
C PRO A 217 10.69 -3.88 14.72
N GLN A 218 11.35 -2.85 14.21
CA GLN A 218 10.92 -2.14 13.01
C GLN A 218 12.03 -2.05 11.96
N THR A 219 11.68 -2.19 10.69
CA THR A 219 12.56 -1.98 9.55
C THR A 219 11.86 -1.10 8.52
N HIS A 220 12.50 0.00 8.14
CA HIS A 220 11.93 0.98 7.23
C HIS A 220 12.83 1.16 6.00
N PHE A 221 12.34 0.78 4.83
CA PHE A 221 13.02 1.00 3.55
C PHE A 221 12.54 2.31 2.93
N ILE A 222 13.46 3.21 2.61
CA ILE A 222 13.20 4.58 2.19
C ILE A 222 13.96 4.85 0.90
N GLY A 223 13.25 5.31 -0.13
CA GLY A 223 13.90 5.76 -1.36
C GLY A 223 14.58 7.13 -1.12
N GLN A 224 15.85 7.25 -1.52
CA GLN A 224 16.57 8.51 -1.41
C GLN A 224 15.94 9.60 -2.28
N ASP A 225 15.42 9.21 -3.43
CA ASP A 225 14.83 10.11 -4.43
C ASP A 225 13.30 10.17 -4.32
N ASP A 226 12.73 9.64 -3.23
CA ASP A 226 11.29 9.65 -2.99
C ASP A 226 10.79 11.07 -2.64
N THR A 227 10.17 11.72 -3.61
CA THR A 227 9.54 13.03 -3.45
C THR A 227 8.08 12.95 -3.01
N VAL A 228 7.48 11.76 -2.99
CA VAL A 228 6.09 11.55 -2.54
C VAL A 228 6.05 11.34 -1.01
N VAL A 229 6.94 10.48 -0.49
CA VAL A 229 7.14 10.32 0.96
C VAL A 229 8.63 10.53 1.27
N PRO A 230 9.07 11.79 1.36
CA PRO A 230 10.47 12.12 1.63
C PRO A 230 10.96 11.57 2.98
N VAL A 231 12.27 11.33 3.08
CA VAL A 231 12.92 10.79 4.29
C VAL A 231 12.60 11.58 5.56
N GLU A 232 12.24 12.87 5.44
CA GLU A 232 11.82 13.74 6.54
C GLU A 232 10.58 13.20 7.27
N VAL A 233 9.70 12.49 6.58
CA VAL A 233 8.51 11.85 7.17
C VAL A 233 8.96 10.74 8.14
N TYR A 234 9.89 9.88 7.73
CA TYR A 234 10.50 8.89 8.62
C TYR A 234 11.25 9.56 9.78
N ARG A 235 12.06 10.58 9.52
CA ARG A 235 12.79 11.32 10.56
C ARG A 235 11.86 11.90 11.61
N SER A 236 10.69 12.42 11.19
CA SER A 236 9.66 12.93 12.11
C SER A 236 9.08 11.80 12.97
N TYR A 237 8.75 10.67 12.37
CA TYR A 237 8.29 9.47 13.09
C TYR A 237 9.33 8.97 14.09
N ARG A 238 10.58 8.79 13.68
CA ARG A 238 11.66 8.25 14.52
C ARG A 238 11.93 9.09 15.78
N LYS A 239 11.75 10.43 15.70
CA LYS A 239 12.02 11.36 16.79
C LYS A 239 11.19 11.13 18.06
N VAL A 240 10.02 10.50 17.95
CA VAL A 240 9.16 10.27 19.14
C VAL A 240 9.57 9.02 19.92
N PHE A 241 10.45 8.18 19.38
CA PHE A 241 10.92 6.96 20.02
C PHE A 241 12.23 7.19 20.77
N PRO A 242 12.46 6.48 21.88
CA PRO A 242 13.77 6.47 22.54
C PRO A 242 14.86 5.89 21.63
N GLU A 243 16.11 6.24 21.87
CA GLU A 243 17.24 5.70 21.09
C GLU A 243 17.37 4.17 21.21
N SER A 244 16.98 3.62 22.35
CA SER A 244 17.01 2.18 22.62
C SER A 244 15.95 1.36 21.87
N ALA A 245 15.00 2.00 21.17
CA ALA A 245 14.03 1.29 20.37
C ALA A 245 14.71 0.55 19.20
N ASP A 246 14.32 -0.70 18.95
CA ASP A 246 14.85 -1.51 17.84
C ASP A 246 14.18 -1.07 16.52
N ILE A 247 14.60 0.08 16.03
CA ILE A 247 14.09 0.69 14.80
C ILE A 247 15.26 0.92 13.86
N ARG A 248 15.22 0.25 12.71
CA ARG A 248 16.22 0.35 11.64
C ARG A 248 15.62 1.06 10.44
N ALA A 249 16.45 1.82 9.73
CA ALA A 249 16.09 2.40 8.45
C ALA A 249 17.22 2.20 7.45
N GLU A 250 16.85 1.87 6.23
CA GLU A 250 17.75 1.81 5.09
C GLU A 250 17.30 2.82 4.04
N ILE A 251 18.17 3.77 3.73
CA ILE A 251 17.94 4.77 2.68
C ILE A 251 18.63 4.28 1.42
N LEU A 252 17.84 3.95 0.41
CA LEU A 252 18.29 3.32 -0.82
C LEU A 252 18.55 4.36 -1.90
N PRO A 253 19.79 4.46 -2.42
CA PRO A 253 20.12 5.41 -3.47
C PRO A 253 19.46 5.07 -4.80
N ASN A 254 19.10 6.09 -5.59
CA ASN A 254 18.44 5.95 -6.89
C ASN A 254 17.09 5.21 -6.85
N VAL A 255 16.41 5.25 -5.72
CA VAL A 255 15.07 4.68 -5.52
C VAL A 255 14.10 5.81 -5.24
N ASP A 256 13.03 5.90 -6.03
CA ASP A 256 11.93 6.82 -5.84
C ASP A 256 10.72 6.16 -5.14
N HIS A 257 9.56 6.78 -5.17
CA HIS A 257 8.38 6.25 -4.51
C HIS A 257 7.90 4.92 -5.10
N ARG A 258 8.10 4.67 -6.38
CA ARG A 258 7.56 3.51 -7.13
C ARG A 258 8.64 2.61 -7.68
N CYS A 259 9.71 3.23 -8.16
CA CYS A 259 10.77 2.52 -8.86
C CYS A 259 11.48 1.52 -7.96
N CYS A 260 11.61 0.36 -8.53
CA CYS A 260 12.58 -0.67 -8.26
C CYS A 260 12.35 -1.46 -6.97
N TRP A 261 11.25 -1.22 -6.26
CA TRP A 261 10.96 -1.96 -5.02
C TRP A 261 10.83 -3.46 -5.26
N ALA A 262 10.09 -3.88 -6.29
CA ALA A 262 9.91 -5.29 -6.63
C ALA A 262 11.24 -5.97 -7.02
N ASP A 263 12.09 -5.29 -7.81
CA ASP A 263 13.39 -5.83 -8.23
C ASP A 263 14.35 -6.04 -7.05
N MET A 264 14.29 -5.13 -6.07
CA MET A 264 15.15 -5.16 -4.89
C MET A 264 14.59 -6.06 -3.78
N TRP A 265 13.28 -6.30 -3.79
CA TRP A 265 12.57 -6.92 -2.67
C TRP A 265 13.14 -8.27 -2.24
N PRO A 266 13.52 -9.21 -3.12
CA PRO A 266 14.13 -10.48 -2.71
C PRO A 266 15.38 -10.29 -1.85
N THR A 267 16.20 -9.26 -2.15
CA THR A 267 17.39 -8.94 -1.35
C THR A 267 17.03 -8.29 -0.02
N LEU A 268 16.07 -7.36 -0.02
CA LEU A 268 15.61 -6.67 1.18
C LEU A 268 14.93 -7.64 2.17
N LEU A 269 14.18 -8.63 1.64
CA LEU A 269 13.56 -9.68 2.44
C LEU A 269 14.55 -10.50 3.27
N MET A 270 15.78 -10.71 2.76
CA MET A 270 16.82 -11.45 3.50
C MET A 270 17.30 -10.70 4.75
N GLN A 271 17.04 -9.42 4.87
CA GLN A 271 17.39 -8.60 6.02
C GLN A 271 16.32 -8.63 7.13
N LEU A 272 15.13 -9.17 6.83
CA LEU A 272 14.04 -9.30 7.79
C LEU A 272 14.29 -10.50 8.71
N ARG A 273 13.79 -10.38 9.94
CA ARG A 273 13.92 -11.42 10.99
C ARG A 273 12.96 -12.57 10.80
#